data_786a34763217a40a5bb350337c40003a
#
_entry.id   786a34763217a40a5bb350337c40003a
#
_cell.length_a   1.000
_cell.length_b   1.000
_cell.length_c   1.000
_cell.angle_alpha   90.00
_cell.angle_beta   90.00
_cell.angle_gamma   90.00
#
_symmetry.space_group_name_H-M   'P 1'
#
loop_
_entity.id
_entity.type
_entity.pdbx_description
1 polymer ?
#
loop_
_entity_poly.entity_id
_entity_poly.type
_entity_poly.pdbx_seq_one_letter_code
_entity_poly.pdbx_strand_id
1 'polypeptide(L)'
;MLMHYPMTRIFRIYIFLLTLSFTIPMSAIAAQPLNIQQAEPERLNSYLKQVIHPQAFRNYQNIQELDRVAAFIKQQVEQFSIPCEYQTYTVEGKSYRNVICHLQMGHAKKVILGAHYDVYGNFKGADDNASGVVGLIETARILAENRRQLKQNVDFVFYTLEEPPYFRTEHMGSFIHAQSILKQKDQIQAVYILEMIGYFDHKNVQDYPVGLAAFYPKHGNFIGAVSNFGSRAIGEKYCAAMKNLKRLDCQRLIAPSFVKGVDFSDHLNYWRFDIPAIMITDTAFFRNKHYHTQEDTVEKLNLNKMADVIDGLVNTLLKD
;
A
#
# COMPACT_ATOMS: atom_id res chain seq x y z
N MET A 1 31.42 -81.25 68.49
CA MET A 1 32.26 -81.12 67.30
C MET A 1 31.81 -79.80 66.60
N LEU A 2 32.46 -78.70 67.01
CA LEU A 2 32.11 -77.36 66.62
C LEU A 2 32.94 -76.92 65.38
N MET A 3 32.31 -76.61 64.26
CA MET A 3 32.96 -76.01 63.08
C MET A 3 32.74 -74.52 63.09
N HIS A 4 33.85 -73.80 63.12
CA HIS A 4 33.91 -72.36 62.99
C HIS A 4 33.86 -72.02 61.45
N TYR A 5 33.03 -71.03 61.10
CA TYR A 5 33.13 -70.34 59.83
C TYR A 5 33.55 -68.88 59.97
N PRO A 6 34.47 -68.34 59.17
CA PRO A 6 34.90 -66.98 59.31
C PRO A 6 33.96 -65.99 58.59
N MET A 7 33.75 -64.88 59.25
CA MET A 7 32.99 -63.73 58.77
C MET A 7 33.82 -62.88 57.76
N THR A 8 33.44 -62.86 56.51
CA THR A 8 34.00 -61.97 55.49
C THR A 8 33.33 -60.61 55.58
N ARG A 9 34.11 -59.55 55.82
CA ARG A 9 33.67 -58.16 55.82
C ARG A 9 33.58 -57.69 54.35
N ILE A 10 32.37 -57.28 53.91
CA ILE A 10 32.13 -56.63 52.59
C ILE A 10 32.32 -55.11 52.80
N PHE A 11 33.38 -54.56 52.15
CA PHE A 11 33.55 -53.15 52.09
C PHE A 11 32.58 -52.60 50.98
N ARG A 12 31.61 -51.80 51.37
CA ARG A 12 30.77 -51.01 50.41
C ARG A 12 31.53 -49.74 50.05
N ILE A 13 32.00 -49.67 48.78
CA ILE A 13 32.52 -48.44 48.16
C ILE A 13 31.32 -47.64 47.69
N TYR A 14 31.09 -46.47 48.30
CA TYR A 14 30.15 -45.49 47.79
C TYR A 14 30.87 -44.62 46.74
N ILE A 15 30.53 -44.81 45.45
CA ILE A 15 30.93 -43.91 44.38
C ILE A 15 29.97 -42.72 44.37
N PHE A 16 30.43 -41.54 44.79
CA PHE A 16 29.74 -40.26 44.62
C PHE A 16 29.91 -39.81 43.16
N LEU A 17 28.86 -39.98 42.33
CA LEU A 17 28.78 -39.35 41.02
C LEU A 17 28.41 -37.87 41.20
N LEU A 18 29.40 -36.98 41.10
CA LEU A 18 29.17 -35.52 40.98
C LEU A 18 28.64 -35.26 39.59
N THR A 19 27.33 -35.06 39.42
CA THR A 19 26.77 -34.51 38.18
C THR A 19 27.00 -33.00 38.14
N LEU A 20 28.01 -32.58 37.35
CA LEU A 20 28.19 -31.16 37.00
C LEU A 20 27.09 -30.73 36.02
N SER A 21 26.05 -30.06 36.54
CA SER A 21 25.03 -29.43 35.70
C SER A 21 25.63 -28.17 35.06
N PHE A 22 26.05 -28.25 33.81
CA PHE A 22 26.37 -27.09 32.98
C PHE A 22 25.05 -26.40 32.62
N THR A 23 24.66 -25.37 33.32
CA THR A 23 23.65 -24.42 32.89
C THR A 23 24.32 -23.48 31.87
N ILE A 24 24.10 -23.72 30.56
CA ILE A 24 24.43 -22.77 29.52
C ILE A 24 23.46 -21.60 29.70
N PRO A 25 23.94 -20.35 29.95
CA PRO A 25 23.05 -19.20 29.97
C PRO A 25 22.47 -19.06 28.55
N MET A 26 21.18 -19.25 28.41
CA MET A 26 20.44 -18.91 27.19
C MET A 26 20.44 -17.39 27.12
N SER A 27 21.50 -16.83 26.48
CA SER A 27 21.52 -15.41 26.13
C SER A 27 20.29 -15.15 25.28
N ALA A 28 19.33 -14.41 25.82
CA ALA A 28 18.22 -13.88 25.04
C ALA A 28 18.86 -13.03 23.93
N ILE A 29 18.90 -13.56 22.69
CA ILE A 29 19.21 -12.78 21.51
C ILE A 29 18.10 -11.76 21.43
N ALA A 30 18.36 -10.54 21.92
CA ALA A 30 17.47 -9.41 21.70
C ALA A 30 17.29 -9.30 20.18
N ALA A 31 16.05 -9.51 19.72
CA ALA A 31 15.73 -9.36 18.31
C ALA A 31 16.20 -7.97 17.89
N GLN A 32 17.16 -7.89 17.00
CA GLN A 32 17.59 -6.63 16.41
C GLN A 32 16.35 -5.96 15.82
N PRO A 33 16.16 -4.65 16.03
CA PRO A 33 15.06 -3.95 15.39
C PRO A 33 15.18 -4.17 13.88
N LEU A 34 14.12 -4.70 13.27
CA LEU A 34 14.05 -4.93 11.84
C LEU A 34 14.28 -3.62 11.11
N ASN A 35 15.42 -3.52 10.45
CA ASN A 35 15.75 -2.36 9.61
C ASN A 35 14.95 -2.50 8.28
N ILE A 36 13.69 -2.09 8.30
CA ILE A 36 12.86 -2.05 7.10
C ILE A 36 13.43 -0.97 6.19
N GLN A 37 13.77 -1.33 4.96
CA GLN A 37 14.16 -0.34 3.96
C GLN A 37 13.07 0.71 3.81
N GLN A 38 13.49 1.96 3.65
CA GLN A 38 12.60 3.10 3.47
C GLN A 38 12.41 3.39 1.98
N ALA A 39 11.34 4.10 1.66
CA ALA A 39 11.12 4.64 0.33
C ALA A 39 12.15 5.73 0.02
N GLU A 40 12.65 5.70 -1.22
CA GLU A 40 13.72 6.58 -1.67
C GLU A 40 13.18 7.68 -2.59
N PRO A 41 13.24 8.97 -2.20
CA PRO A 41 12.75 10.09 -3.02
C PRO A 41 13.36 10.13 -4.44
N GLU A 42 14.64 9.81 -4.57
CA GLU A 42 15.34 9.78 -5.86
C GLU A 42 14.78 8.70 -6.79
N ARG A 43 14.39 7.55 -6.24
CA ARG A 43 13.75 6.46 -6.98
C ARG A 43 12.35 6.86 -7.44
N LEU A 44 11.57 7.51 -6.56
CA LEU A 44 10.27 8.05 -6.93
C LEU A 44 10.38 9.04 -8.09
N ASN A 45 11.35 9.94 -8.04
CA ASN A 45 11.61 10.89 -9.13
C ASN A 45 11.99 10.17 -10.45
N SER A 46 12.78 9.12 -10.37
CA SER A 46 13.16 8.30 -11.53
C SER A 46 11.93 7.64 -12.15
N TYR A 47 11.05 7.05 -11.34
CA TYR A 47 9.81 6.43 -11.84
C TYR A 47 8.84 7.45 -12.42
N LEU A 48 8.65 8.62 -11.80
CA LEU A 48 7.80 9.69 -12.33
C LEU A 48 8.20 10.09 -13.74
N LYS A 49 9.53 10.20 -14.02
CA LYS A 49 10.05 10.50 -15.35
C LYS A 49 9.76 9.42 -16.39
N GLN A 50 9.49 8.18 -15.97
CA GLN A 50 9.12 7.09 -16.86
C GLN A 50 7.60 7.00 -17.07
N VAL A 51 6.82 7.28 -16.03
CA VAL A 51 5.35 7.29 -16.11
C VAL A 51 4.86 8.49 -16.92
N ILE A 52 5.45 9.68 -16.71
CA ILE A 52 5.04 10.93 -17.34
C ILE A 52 5.84 11.18 -18.60
N HIS A 53 5.18 11.09 -19.75
CA HIS A 53 5.79 11.51 -21.01
C HIS A 53 5.62 13.04 -21.24
N PRO A 54 6.63 13.75 -21.72
CA PRO A 54 6.53 15.20 -21.87
C PRO A 54 5.51 15.67 -22.91
N GLN A 55 5.20 14.85 -23.94
CA GLN A 55 4.35 15.21 -25.08
C GLN A 55 3.25 14.18 -25.38
N ALA A 56 3.19 13.07 -24.66
CA ALA A 56 2.14 12.06 -24.79
C ALA A 56 1.43 11.88 -23.45
N PHE A 57 0.11 11.90 -23.49
CA PHE A 57 -0.73 11.84 -22.29
C PHE A 57 -1.39 10.48 -22.21
N ARG A 58 -1.35 9.85 -21.04
CA ARG A 58 -1.86 8.50 -20.75
C ARG A 58 -3.39 8.51 -20.50
N ASN A 59 -4.14 9.21 -21.36
CA ASN A 59 -5.60 9.28 -21.26
C ASN A 59 -6.30 8.19 -22.08
N TYR A 60 -7.60 8.04 -21.88
CA TYR A 60 -8.44 7.02 -22.51
C TYR A 60 -8.44 7.04 -24.06
N GLN A 61 -8.08 8.14 -24.68
CA GLN A 61 -7.99 8.27 -26.14
C GLN A 61 -6.66 7.77 -26.69
N ASN A 62 -5.59 7.83 -25.88
CA ASN A 62 -4.23 7.47 -26.25
C ASN A 62 -3.84 6.08 -25.70
N ILE A 63 -4.42 5.04 -26.30
CA ILE A 63 -4.19 3.64 -25.86
C ILE A 63 -2.71 3.27 -25.95
N GLN A 64 -1.98 3.77 -26.95
CA GLN A 64 -0.56 3.49 -27.11
C GLN A 64 0.26 3.97 -25.89
N GLU A 65 -0.07 5.14 -25.35
CA GLU A 65 0.60 5.66 -24.16
C GLU A 65 0.15 4.94 -22.89
N LEU A 66 -1.13 4.57 -22.77
CA LEU A 66 -1.60 3.69 -21.69
C LEU A 66 -0.87 2.36 -21.71
N ASP A 67 -0.70 1.75 -22.89
CA ASP A 67 0.01 0.48 -23.04
C ASP A 67 1.49 0.59 -22.72
N ARG A 68 2.13 1.72 -23.08
CA ARG A 68 3.53 2.00 -22.71
C ARG A 68 3.70 2.06 -21.19
N VAL A 69 2.80 2.79 -20.51
CA VAL A 69 2.84 2.91 -19.04
C VAL A 69 2.54 1.57 -18.38
N ALA A 70 1.54 0.84 -18.85
CA ALA A 70 1.23 -0.50 -18.35
C ALA A 70 2.41 -1.47 -18.49
N ALA A 71 3.12 -1.41 -19.63
CA ALA A 71 4.32 -2.23 -19.86
C ALA A 71 5.47 -1.82 -18.92
N PHE A 72 5.69 -0.53 -18.72
CA PHE A 72 6.68 -0.02 -17.76
C PHE A 72 6.37 -0.51 -16.33
N ILE A 73 5.12 -0.36 -15.86
CA ILE A 73 4.70 -0.81 -14.54
C ILE A 73 4.97 -2.31 -14.36
N LYS A 74 4.49 -3.12 -15.33
CA LYS A 74 4.68 -4.57 -15.30
C LYS A 74 6.16 -4.93 -15.23
N GLN A 75 6.96 -4.39 -16.14
CA GLN A 75 8.41 -4.65 -16.19
C GLN A 75 9.10 -4.24 -14.88
N GLN A 76 8.72 -3.10 -14.31
CA GLN A 76 9.35 -2.58 -13.10
C GLN A 76 9.04 -3.45 -11.88
N VAL A 77 7.78 -3.88 -11.72
CA VAL A 77 7.38 -4.74 -10.58
C VAL A 77 7.93 -6.16 -10.71
N GLU A 78 8.02 -6.70 -11.93
CA GLU A 78 8.62 -8.02 -12.18
C GLU A 78 10.11 -8.10 -11.82
N GLN A 79 10.85 -6.98 -11.87
CA GLN A 79 12.24 -6.93 -11.40
C GLN A 79 12.37 -7.26 -9.90
N PHE A 80 11.32 -7.08 -9.11
CA PHE A 80 11.29 -7.44 -7.68
C PHE A 80 10.90 -8.90 -7.43
N SER A 81 10.88 -9.72 -8.49
CA SER A 81 10.42 -11.12 -8.43
C SER A 81 8.95 -11.24 -7.95
N ILE A 82 8.10 -10.35 -8.42
CA ILE A 82 6.65 -10.35 -8.25
C ILE A 82 6.04 -10.55 -9.64
N PRO A 83 5.42 -11.72 -9.94
CA PRO A 83 4.81 -11.97 -11.24
C PRO A 83 3.62 -11.05 -11.47
N CYS A 84 3.50 -10.55 -12.70
CA CYS A 84 2.42 -9.66 -13.12
C CYS A 84 1.69 -10.18 -14.37
N GLU A 85 0.40 -9.90 -14.44
CA GLU A 85 -0.44 -10.19 -15.60
C GLU A 85 -1.25 -8.95 -16.02
N TYR A 86 -1.79 -8.99 -17.24
CA TYR A 86 -2.74 -8.01 -17.72
C TYR A 86 -4.17 -8.52 -17.60
N GLN A 87 -5.03 -7.78 -16.92
CA GLN A 87 -6.47 -7.96 -16.99
C GLN A 87 -7.01 -7.08 -18.12
N THR A 88 -7.15 -7.67 -19.31
CA THR A 88 -7.60 -6.95 -20.49
C THR A 88 -9.12 -6.97 -20.60
N TYR A 89 -9.72 -5.85 -20.97
CA TYR A 89 -11.16 -5.69 -21.18
C TYR A 89 -11.45 -4.69 -22.31
N THR A 90 -12.67 -4.70 -22.82
CA THR A 90 -13.07 -3.87 -23.98
C THR A 90 -14.11 -2.83 -23.57
N VAL A 91 -13.89 -1.58 -23.95
CA VAL A 91 -14.83 -0.48 -23.81
C VAL A 91 -14.96 0.21 -25.17
N GLU A 92 -16.19 0.32 -25.68
CA GLU A 92 -16.48 0.97 -26.96
C GLU A 92 -15.60 0.48 -28.13
N GLY A 93 -15.35 -0.83 -28.19
CA GLY A 93 -14.53 -1.47 -29.22
C GLY A 93 -13.01 -1.28 -29.08
N LYS A 94 -12.54 -0.60 -28.03
CA LYS A 94 -11.14 -0.38 -27.72
C LYS A 94 -10.70 -1.29 -26.57
N SER A 95 -9.45 -1.78 -26.62
CA SER A 95 -8.89 -2.66 -25.60
C SER A 95 -8.14 -1.85 -24.56
N TYR A 96 -8.49 -2.03 -23.29
CA TYR A 96 -7.82 -1.45 -22.12
C TYR A 96 -7.35 -2.57 -21.18
N ARG A 97 -6.48 -2.24 -20.24
CA ARG A 97 -5.94 -3.25 -19.32
C ARG A 97 -5.59 -2.69 -17.97
N ASN A 98 -5.89 -3.44 -16.91
CA ASN A 98 -5.24 -3.28 -15.63
C ASN A 98 -3.93 -4.08 -15.62
N VAL A 99 -2.97 -3.67 -14.78
CA VAL A 99 -1.80 -4.49 -14.45
C VAL A 99 -2.00 -5.05 -13.05
N ILE A 100 -1.94 -6.36 -12.90
CA ILE A 100 -2.11 -7.04 -11.61
C ILE A 100 -0.83 -7.81 -11.30
N CYS A 101 -0.26 -7.55 -10.13
CA CYS A 101 0.98 -8.19 -9.70
C CYS A 101 0.77 -8.90 -8.36
N HIS A 102 1.25 -10.14 -8.21
CA HIS A 102 0.90 -11.02 -7.11
C HIS A 102 2.11 -11.37 -6.25
N LEU A 103 2.22 -10.77 -5.06
CA LEU A 103 3.18 -11.19 -4.03
C LEU A 103 2.54 -12.28 -3.16
N GLN A 104 2.66 -13.52 -3.62
CA GLN A 104 2.07 -14.69 -2.98
C GLN A 104 2.99 -15.24 -1.89
N MET A 105 2.47 -15.36 -0.68
CA MET A 105 3.17 -15.87 0.50
C MET A 105 2.54 -17.16 1.06
N GLY A 106 1.57 -17.74 0.35
CA GLY A 106 0.88 -18.96 0.76
C GLY A 106 -0.15 -18.75 1.88
N HIS A 107 -0.57 -17.51 2.14
CA HIS A 107 -1.58 -17.18 3.14
C HIS A 107 -3.00 -17.29 2.58
N ALA A 108 -3.98 -17.58 3.46
CA ALA A 108 -5.39 -17.60 3.08
C ALA A 108 -5.99 -16.20 2.89
N LYS A 109 -5.38 -15.20 3.51
CA LYS A 109 -5.84 -13.81 3.47
C LYS A 109 -4.99 -12.97 2.53
N LYS A 110 -5.62 -11.92 1.99
CA LYS A 110 -5.04 -11.04 0.97
C LYS A 110 -5.34 -9.58 1.28
N VAL A 111 -4.39 -8.71 0.97
CA VAL A 111 -4.56 -7.26 0.90
C VAL A 111 -4.36 -6.81 -0.55
N ILE A 112 -5.14 -5.84 -0.99
CA ILE A 112 -5.02 -5.22 -2.31
C ILE A 112 -4.51 -3.81 -2.13
N LEU A 113 -3.48 -3.44 -2.88
CA LEU A 113 -2.96 -2.09 -2.99
C LEU A 113 -3.19 -1.62 -4.41
N GLY A 114 -3.77 -0.44 -4.59
CA GLY A 114 -4.15 0.03 -5.91
C GLY A 114 -3.87 1.50 -6.17
N ALA A 115 -3.70 1.85 -7.46
CA ALA A 115 -3.63 3.21 -7.97
C ALA A 115 -4.02 3.21 -9.45
N HIS A 116 -4.73 4.23 -9.93
CA HIS A 116 -4.96 4.35 -11.36
C HIS A 116 -3.75 4.96 -12.07
N TYR A 117 -3.55 4.58 -13.35
CA TYR A 117 -2.42 5.07 -14.12
C TYR A 117 -2.81 5.93 -15.33
N ASP A 118 -4.09 6.04 -15.63
CA ASP A 118 -4.58 7.00 -16.62
C ASP A 118 -4.57 8.44 -16.06
N VAL A 119 -4.88 9.40 -16.90
CA VAL A 119 -4.88 10.84 -16.59
C VAL A 119 -6.05 11.55 -17.25
N TYR A 120 -6.56 12.58 -16.61
CA TYR A 120 -7.57 13.45 -17.17
C TYR A 120 -7.03 14.23 -18.38
N GLY A 121 -7.75 14.19 -19.50
CA GLY A 121 -7.46 15.01 -20.69
C GLY A 121 -6.01 14.93 -21.17
N ASN A 122 -5.49 16.06 -21.58
CA ASN A 122 -4.11 16.20 -22.08
C ASN A 122 -3.22 16.87 -21.03
N PHE A 123 -3.21 16.34 -19.80
CA PHE A 123 -2.39 16.83 -18.71
C PHE A 123 -1.30 15.83 -18.33
N LYS A 124 -0.28 16.29 -17.62
CA LYS A 124 0.83 15.44 -17.16
C LYS A 124 0.39 14.51 -16.03
N GLY A 125 -0.48 15.01 -15.16
CA GLY A 125 -0.99 14.25 -14.02
C GLY A 125 0.12 13.72 -13.15
N ALA A 126 0.98 14.61 -12.65
CA ALA A 126 2.11 14.19 -11.82
C ALA A 126 1.65 13.77 -10.43
N ASP A 127 0.74 14.53 -9.84
CA ASP A 127 0.07 14.15 -8.62
C ASP A 127 -1.08 13.21 -8.92
N ASP A 128 -1.90 13.53 -9.93
CA ASP A 128 -3.08 12.81 -10.38
C ASP A 128 -2.82 11.93 -11.63
N ASN A 129 -2.52 10.65 -11.50
CA ASN A 129 -2.18 9.92 -10.29
C ASN A 129 -0.84 9.20 -10.47
N ALA A 130 0.14 9.86 -11.18
CA ALA A 130 1.47 9.28 -11.28
C ALA A 130 2.13 9.13 -9.90
N SER A 131 1.80 10.01 -8.93
CA SER A 131 2.27 9.91 -7.54
C SER A 131 1.84 8.59 -6.90
N GLY A 132 0.57 8.21 -7.02
CA GLY A 132 0.04 6.93 -6.55
C GLY A 132 0.69 5.74 -7.25
N VAL A 133 0.84 5.81 -8.59
CA VAL A 133 1.48 4.74 -9.38
C VAL A 133 2.90 4.46 -8.90
N VAL A 134 3.75 5.50 -8.81
CA VAL A 134 5.15 5.30 -8.39
C VAL A 134 5.26 4.93 -6.92
N GLY A 135 4.34 5.44 -6.09
CA GLY A 135 4.21 5.03 -4.70
C GLY A 135 3.90 3.53 -4.56
N LEU A 136 3.02 3.02 -5.42
CA LEU A 136 2.67 1.61 -5.42
C LEU A 136 3.83 0.72 -5.92
N ILE A 137 4.58 1.15 -6.94
CA ILE A 137 5.79 0.46 -7.43
C ILE A 137 6.85 0.38 -6.31
N GLU A 138 7.11 1.49 -5.62
CA GLU A 138 8.09 1.53 -4.53
C GLU A 138 7.65 0.70 -3.32
N THR A 139 6.35 0.71 -2.99
CA THR A 139 5.76 -0.18 -1.98
C THR A 139 6.00 -1.65 -2.35
N ALA A 140 5.81 -2.02 -3.62
CA ALA A 140 6.06 -3.39 -4.10
C ALA A 140 7.51 -3.81 -3.91
N ARG A 141 8.47 -2.93 -4.23
CA ARG A 141 9.90 -3.18 -3.99
C ARG A 141 10.18 -3.49 -2.53
N ILE A 142 9.77 -2.58 -1.63
CA ILE A 142 10.08 -2.72 -0.20
C ILE A 142 9.42 -3.97 0.39
N LEU A 143 8.17 -4.27 0.02
CA LEU A 143 7.49 -5.47 0.50
C LEU A 143 8.12 -6.75 -0.05
N ALA A 144 8.61 -6.75 -1.30
CA ALA A 144 9.33 -7.87 -1.87
C ALA A 144 10.63 -8.18 -1.11
N GLU A 145 11.39 -7.16 -0.73
CA GLU A 145 12.61 -7.31 0.05
C GLU A 145 12.34 -7.81 1.48
N ASN A 146 11.17 -7.45 2.02
CA ASN A 146 10.74 -7.82 3.37
C ASN A 146 9.67 -8.92 3.39
N ARG A 147 9.51 -9.67 2.27
CA ARG A 147 8.39 -10.61 2.06
C ARG A 147 8.20 -11.65 3.19
N ARG A 148 9.28 -12.07 3.85
CA ARG A 148 9.22 -13.04 4.95
C ARG A 148 8.49 -12.54 6.20
N GLN A 149 8.27 -11.25 6.31
CA GLN A 149 7.56 -10.61 7.43
C GLN A 149 6.06 -10.48 7.16
N LEU A 150 5.61 -10.64 5.91
CA LEU A 150 4.20 -10.54 5.54
C LEU A 150 3.40 -11.69 6.16
N LYS A 151 2.23 -11.39 6.67
CA LYS A 151 1.24 -12.33 7.22
C LYS A 151 0.05 -12.55 6.29
N GLN A 152 0.07 -11.93 5.13
CA GLN A 152 -0.96 -12.00 4.09
C GLN A 152 -0.31 -11.98 2.70
N ASN A 153 -1.04 -12.44 1.70
CA ASN A 153 -0.70 -12.18 0.31
C ASN A 153 -0.97 -10.71 -0.03
N VAL A 154 -0.25 -10.17 -1.00
CA VAL A 154 -0.46 -8.79 -1.45
C VAL A 154 -0.62 -8.78 -2.97
N ASP A 155 -1.74 -8.22 -3.45
CA ASP A 155 -1.92 -7.90 -4.86
C ASP A 155 -1.71 -6.40 -5.06
N PHE A 156 -0.90 -6.05 -6.05
CA PHE A 156 -0.71 -4.67 -6.53
C PHE A 156 -1.50 -4.53 -7.82
N VAL A 157 -2.44 -3.60 -7.85
CA VAL A 157 -3.34 -3.43 -8.99
C VAL A 157 -3.26 -2.00 -9.50
N PHE A 158 -2.85 -1.86 -10.75
CA PHE A 158 -2.79 -0.57 -11.42
C PHE A 158 -3.96 -0.49 -12.40
N TYR A 159 -4.87 0.43 -12.13
CA TYR A 159 -6.12 0.55 -12.87
C TYR A 159 -6.01 1.52 -14.04
N THR A 160 -6.87 1.31 -15.04
CA THR A 160 -7.08 2.30 -16.11
C THR A 160 -8.55 2.73 -16.14
N LEU A 161 -8.83 3.83 -16.82
CA LEU A 161 -10.16 4.41 -16.99
C LEU A 161 -10.81 4.83 -15.64
N GLU A 162 -10.01 5.31 -14.69
CA GLU A 162 -10.53 5.98 -13.51
C GLU A 162 -11.14 7.34 -13.88
N GLU A 163 -10.49 8.05 -14.76
CA GLU A 163 -10.79 9.42 -15.12
C GLU A 163 -12.03 9.61 -16.02
N PRO A 164 -12.66 10.77 -16.02
CA PRO A 164 -13.70 11.09 -16.99
C PRO A 164 -13.27 10.82 -18.45
N PRO A 165 -14.17 10.27 -19.29
CA PRO A 165 -15.61 10.14 -19.08
C PRO A 165 -16.09 8.87 -18.35
N TYR A 166 -15.15 8.00 -17.96
CA TYR A 166 -15.50 6.68 -17.41
C TYR A 166 -15.62 6.65 -15.89
N PHE A 167 -15.25 7.73 -15.21
CA PHE A 167 -15.39 7.85 -13.76
C PHE A 167 -16.80 7.49 -13.29
N ARG A 168 -16.92 6.65 -12.23
CA ARG A 168 -18.16 6.12 -11.66
C ARG A 168 -18.97 5.19 -12.58
N THR A 169 -18.43 4.78 -13.71
CA THR A 169 -19.05 3.78 -14.58
C THR A 169 -18.51 2.37 -14.30
N GLU A 170 -19.14 1.37 -14.89
CA GLU A 170 -18.66 -0.03 -14.86
C GLU A 170 -17.46 -0.26 -15.78
N HIS A 171 -17.03 0.76 -16.50
CA HIS A 171 -15.85 0.71 -17.36
C HIS A 171 -14.54 1.03 -16.62
N MET A 172 -14.62 1.56 -15.39
CA MET A 172 -13.44 1.75 -14.56
C MET A 172 -12.69 0.44 -14.36
N GLY A 173 -11.36 0.46 -14.49
CA GLY A 173 -10.54 -0.73 -14.26
C GLY A 173 -10.72 -1.32 -12.87
N SER A 174 -10.94 -0.48 -11.87
CA SER A 174 -11.24 -0.93 -10.50
C SER A 174 -12.57 -1.64 -10.38
N PHE A 175 -13.61 -1.24 -11.15
CA PHE A 175 -14.87 -1.98 -11.18
C PHE A 175 -14.67 -3.38 -11.78
N ILE A 176 -13.97 -3.45 -12.93
CA ILE A 176 -13.65 -4.73 -13.59
C ILE A 176 -12.85 -5.64 -12.65
N HIS A 177 -11.86 -5.09 -11.96
CA HIS A 177 -11.07 -5.87 -11.00
C HIS A 177 -11.92 -6.32 -9.81
N ALA A 178 -12.63 -5.42 -9.14
CA ALA A 178 -13.44 -5.74 -7.97
C ALA A 178 -14.49 -6.82 -8.30
N GLN A 179 -15.13 -6.71 -9.47
CA GLN A 179 -16.10 -7.71 -9.95
C GLN A 179 -15.44 -9.09 -10.19
N SER A 180 -14.22 -9.12 -10.74
CA SER A 180 -13.52 -10.37 -11.06
C SER A 180 -13.13 -11.21 -9.83
N ILE A 181 -12.97 -10.55 -8.67
CA ILE A 181 -12.54 -11.20 -7.43
C ILE A 181 -13.68 -11.52 -6.46
N LEU A 182 -14.94 -11.32 -6.84
CA LEU A 182 -16.11 -11.50 -5.95
C LEU A 182 -16.16 -12.88 -5.29
N LYS A 183 -15.78 -13.93 -6.01
CA LYS A 183 -15.74 -15.29 -5.45
C LYS A 183 -14.71 -15.46 -4.33
N GLN A 184 -13.78 -14.54 -4.21
CA GLN A 184 -12.70 -14.53 -3.23
C GLN A 184 -12.84 -13.40 -2.21
N LYS A 185 -13.96 -12.64 -2.21
CA LYS A 185 -14.11 -11.42 -1.38
C LYS A 185 -13.86 -11.67 0.11
N ASP A 186 -14.24 -12.84 0.62
CA ASP A 186 -14.04 -13.20 2.03
C ASP A 186 -12.57 -13.41 2.41
N GLN A 187 -11.67 -13.52 1.42
CA GLN A 187 -10.23 -13.58 1.62
C GLN A 187 -9.62 -12.18 1.67
N ILE A 188 -10.31 -11.15 1.18
CA ILE A 188 -9.80 -9.77 1.13
C ILE A 188 -9.96 -9.12 2.50
N GLN A 189 -8.84 -8.82 3.15
CA GLN A 189 -8.84 -8.15 4.45
C GLN A 189 -9.00 -6.63 4.33
N ALA A 190 -8.37 -6.05 3.32
CA ALA A 190 -8.35 -4.61 3.10
C ALA A 190 -7.94 -4.28 1.66
N VAL A 191 -8.46 -3.16 1.17
CA VAL A 191 -8.01 -2.50 -0.05
C VAL A 191 -7.52 -1.09 0.31
N TYR A 192 -6.30 -0.76 -0.10
CA TYR A 192 -5.72 0.58 0.05
C TYR A 192 -5.51 1.18 -1.33
N ILE A 193 -6.16 2.28 -1.62
CA ILE A 193 -6.02 3.01 -2.87
C ILE A 193 -5.16 4.24 -2.63
N LEU A 194 -4.08 4.36 -3.38
CA LEU A 194 -3.23 5.56 -3.40
C LEU A 194 -3.79 6.52 -4.46
N GLU A 195 -4.28 7.65 -4.00
CA GLU A 195 -4.93 8.67 -4.82
C GLU A 195 -4.35 10.04 -4.53
N MET A 196 -3.49 10.57 -5.43
CA MET A 196 -2.79 11.82 -5.21
C MET A 196 -2.12 11.83 -3.82
N ILE A 197 -0.84 11.49 -3.77
CA ILE A 197 -0.08 11.37 -2.50
C ILE A 197 1.13 12.31 -2.46
N GLY A 198 1.22 13.28 -3.38
CA GLY A 198 2.44 14.03 -3.61
C GLY A 198 2.39 15.51 -3.25
N TYR A 199 1.24 16.15 -3.14
CA TYR A 199 1.14 17.58 -2.93
C TYR A 199 0.94 17.96 -1.46
N PHE A 200 1.89 18.72 -0.90
CA PHE A 200 1.86 19.18 0.49
C PHE A 200 2.12 20.68 0.58
N ASP A 201 1.29 21.41 1.33
CA ASP A 201 1.39 22.87 1.47
C ASP A 201 1.26 23.30 2.93
N HIS A 202 2.28 24.03 3.42
CA HIS A 202 2.31 24.58 4.77
C HIS A 202 1.77 26.00 4.86
N LYS A 203 1.59 26.68 3.74
CA LYS A 203 1.30 28.13 3.68
C LYS A 203 -0.16 28.39 3.43
N ASN A 204 -0.75 27.65 2.47
CA ASN A 204 -2.12 27.89 2.07
C ASN A 204 -3.11 27.17 2.98
N VAL A 205 -4.29 27.74 3.09
CA VAL A 205 -5.38 27.15 3.86
C VAL A 205 -5.90 25.92 3.11
N GLN A 206 -6.01 24.83 3.82
CA GLN A 206 -6.62 23.59 3.35
C GLN A 206 -8.14 23.78 3.23
N ASP A 207 -8.72 23.47 2.08
CA ASP A 207 -10.16 23.41 1.90
C ASP A 207 -10.73 22.06 2.34
N TYR A 208 -12.02 22.05 2.65
CA TYR A 208 -12.75 20.87 3.10
C TYR A 208 -14.18 20.85 2.58
N PRO A 209 -14.85 19.69 2.55
CA PRO A 209 -16.30 19.64 2.43
C PRO A 209 -16.98 20.49 3.50
N VAL A 210 -18.16 21.02 3.19
CA VAL A 210 -18.90 21.93 4.06
C VAL A 210 -19.06 21.32 5.46
N GLY A 211 -18.72 22.11 6.48
CA GLY A 211 -18.84 21.75 7.89
C GLY A 211 -17.63 20.99 8.48
N LEU A 212 -16.68 20.53 7.68
CA LEU A 212 -15.56 19.74 8.18
C LEU A 212 -14.34 20.57 8.60
N ALA A 213 -14.18 21.79 8.11
CA ALA A 213 -13.01 22.64 8.37
C ALA A 213 -12.73 22.90 9.87
N ALA A 214 -13.77 22.84 10.73
CA ALA A 214 -13.62 23.06 12.17
C ALA A 214 -12.92 21.90 12.90
N PHE A 215 -12.87 20.70 12.28
CA PHE A 215 -12.39 19.47 12.90
C PHE A 215 -11.02 19.00 12.38
N TYR A 216 -10.49 19.64 11.35
CA TYR A 216 -9.29 19.23 10.66
C TYR A 216 -8.23 20.33 10.60
N PRO A 217 -6.94 19.97 10.31
CA PRO A 217 -5.85 20.95 10.25
C PRO A 217 -6.10 22.04 9.21
N LYS A 218 -5.68 23.27 9.51
CA LYS A 218 -5.85 24.42 8.61
C LYS A 218 -4.92 24.39 7.39
N HIS A 219 -3.85 23.61 7.43
CA HIS A 219 -2.82 23.56 6.38
C HIS A 219 -2.65 22.15 5.85
N GLY A 220 -2.35 22.04 4.58
CA GLY A 220 -2.20 20.80 3.84
C GLY A 220 -0.89 20.04 4.08
N ASN A 221 -0.54 19.79 5.35
CA ASN A 221 0.68 19.09 5.74
C ASN A 221 0.38 17.76 6.46
N PHE A 222 -0.54 17.01 5.93
CA PHE A 222 -0.94 15.70 6.42
C PHE A 222 -1.37 14.80 5.26
N ILE A 223 -1.43 13.49 5.49
CA ILE A 223 -2.07 12.55 4.57
C ILE A 223 -3.47 12.18 5.10
N GLY A 224 -4.44 12.07 4.21
CA GLY A 224 -5.79 11.63 4.51
C GLY A 224 -5.98 10.14 4.35
N ALA A 225 -6.70 9.50 5.28
CA ALA A 225 -7.25 8.15 5.14
C ALA A 225 -8.78 8.26 5.12
N VAL A 226 -9.36 8.17 3.93
CA VAL A 226 -10.80 8.36 3.70
C VAL A 226 -11.48 7.01 3.60
N SER A 227 -12.55 6.80 4.37
CA SER A 227 -13.27 5.54 4.45
C SER A 227 -14.77 5.73 4.64
N ASN A 228 -15.54 4.71 4.28
CA ASN A 228 -16.90 4.53 4.77
C ASN A 228 -16.90 3.93 6.20
N PHE A 229 -18.07 3.78 6.81
CA PHE A 229 -18.19 3.22 8.16
C PHE A 229 -17.72 1.77 8.25
N GLY A 230 -17.95 0.95 7.21
CA GLY A 230 -17.53 -0.46 7.17
C GLY A 230 -16.01 -0.63 7.09
N SER A 231 -15.30 0.36 6.55
CA SER A 231 -13.85 0.31 6.32
C SER A 231 -13.03 1.09 7.36
N ARG A 232 -13.67 1.64 8.41
CA ARG A 232 -13.01 2.52 9.41
C ARG A 232 -11.76 1.92 10.03
N ALA A 233 -11.77 0.62 10.34
CA ALA A 233 -10.65 -0.06 11.00
C ALA A 233 -9.38 -0.06 10.14
N ILE A 234 -9.51 -0.09 8.81
CA ILE A 234 -8.40 -0.05 7.86
C ILE A 234 -7.69 1.32 7.95
N GLY A 235 -8.46 2.42 7.95
CA GLY A 235 -7.94 3.77 8.11
C GLY A 235 -7.31 4.00 9.49
N GLU A 236 -7.86 3.39 10.54
CA GLU A 236 -7.28 3.43 11.90
C GLU A 236 -5.91 2.77 11.93
N LYS A 237 -5.78 1.58 11.33
CA LYS A 237 -4.53 0.85 11.25
C LYS A 237 -3.46 1.64 10.49
N TYR A 238 -3.80 2.18 9.31
CA TYR A 238 -2.87 3.00 8.54
C TYR A 238 -2.41 4.25 9.30
N CYS A 239 -3.33 5.03 9.87
CA CYS A 239 -2.95 6.22 10.63
C CYS A 239 -2.18 5.90 11.91
N ALA A 240 -2.40 4.74 12.54
CA ALA A 240 -1.57 4.29 13.66
C ALA A 240 -0.13 4.00 13.22
N ALA A 241 0.06 3.38 12.04
CA ALA A 241 1.39 3.16 11.46
C ALA A 241 2.09 4.50 11.14
N MET A 242 1.38 5.46 10.54
CA MET A 242 1.89 6.81 10.29
C MET A 242 2.31 7.53 11.58
N LYS A 243 1.48 7.47 12.62
CA LYS A 243 1.79 8.05 13.92
C LYS A 243 3.06 7.46 14.54
N ASN A 244 3.31 6.17 14.35
CA ASN A 244 4.51 5.51 14.85
C ASN A 244 5.79 5.96 14.12
N LEU A 245 5.69 6.38 12.85
CA LEU A 245 6.80 6.96 12.10
C LEU A 245 7.18 8.36 12.56
N LYS A 246 6.25 9.15 13.08
CA LYS A 246 6.44 10.53 13.59
C LYS A 246 7.04 11.52 12.56
N ARG A 247 6.79 11.28 11.26
CA ARG A 247 7.34 12.10 10.16
C ARG A 247 6.28 12.90 9.41
N LEU A 248 5.05 12.34 9.32
CA LEU A 248 3.92 12.98 8.66
C LEU A 248 2.63 12.62 9.42
N ASP A 249 1.80 13.62 9.70
CA ASP A 249 0.50 13.40 10.32
C ASP A 249 -0.46 12.69 9.38
N CYS A 250 -1.36 11.89 9.96
CA CYS A 250 -2.44 11.21 9.25
C CYS A 250 -3.79 11.65 9.82
N GLN A 251 -4.69 12.13 8.94
CA GLN A 251 -6.05 12.51 9.28
C GLN A 251 -7.05 11.50 8.72
N ARG A 252 -8.01 11.08 9.54
CA ARG A 252 -9.04 10.15 9.11
C ARG A 252 -10.34 10.88 8.81
N LEU A 253 -10.93 10.59 7.66
CA LEU A 253 -12.31 10.97 7.36
C LEU A 253 -13.15 9.69 7.22
N ILE A 254 -14.14 9.52 8.09
CA ILE A 254 -15.12 8.44 8.03
C ILE A 254 -16.46 9.09 7.71
N ALA A 255 -16.93 8.90 6.47
CA ALA A 255 -18.15 9.54 6.01
C ALA A 255 -18.87 8.69 4.95
N PRO A 256 -20.18 8.90 4.76
CA PRO A 256 -20.90 8.22 3.69
C PRO A 256 -20.51 8.79 2.32
N SER A 257 -20.68 7.99 1.26
CA SER A 257 -20.29 8.32 -0.12
C SER A 257 -20.92 9.58 -0.71
N PHE A 258 -22.04 10.05 -0.18
CA PHE A 258 -22.65 11.30 -0.65
C PHE A 258 -21.90 12.56 -0.20
N VAL A 259 -20.98 12.48 0.76
CA VAL A 259 -20.09 13.60 1.12
C VAL A 259 -19.07 13.79 0.00
N LYS A 260 -19.02 15.00 -0.57
CA LYS A 260 -18.18 15.31 -1.71
C LYS A 260 -16.71 14.92 -1.46
N GLY A 261 -16.13 14.14 -2.37
CA GLY A 261 -14.74 13.69 -2.33
C GLY A 261 -14.52 12.38 -1.58
N VAL A 262 -15.51 11.87 -0.83
CA VAL A 262 -15.35 10.63 -0.05
C VAL A 262 -15.29 9.39 -0.92
N ASP A 263 -15.95 9.40 -2.08
CA ASP A 263 -15.97 8.31 -3.05
C ASP A 263 -15.33 8.71 -4.40
N PHE A 264 -14.33 9.59 -4.39
CA PHE A 264 -13.70 10.14 -5.59
C PHE A 264 -12.38 9.42 -5.90
N SER A 265 -12.39 8.10 -6.00
CA SER A 265 -11.34 7.25 -6.56
C SER A 265 -11.78 5.78 -6.62
N ASP A 266 -10.89 4.90 -7.04
CA ASP A 266 -11.08 3.46 -7.29
C ASP A 266 -11.69 2.67 -6.12
N HIS A 267 -11.50 3.10 -4.87
CA HIS A 267 -12.05 2.44 -3.67
C HIS A 267 -13.58 2.38 -3.68
N LEU A 268 -14.26 3.31 -4.38
CA LEU A 268 -15.71 3.32 -4.53
C LEU A 268 -16.24 2.01 -5.12
N ASN A 269 -15.50 1.41 -6.06
CA ASN A 269 -15.92 0.19 -6.75
C ASN A 269 -15.81 -1.04 -5.86
N TYR A 270 -14.90 -1.05 -4.91
CA TYR A 270 -14.83 -2.10 -3.88
C TYR A 270 -16.00 -1.99 -2.90
N TRP A 271 -16.38 -0.77 -2.51
CA TRP A 271 -17.57 -0.55 -1.66
C TRP A 271 -18.86 -1.02 -2.31
N ARG A 272 -18.99 -0.92 -3.64
CA ARG A 272 -20.17 -1.45 -4.39
C ARG A 272 -20.34 -2.95 -4.21
N PHE A 273 -19.29 -3.67 -3.91
CA PHE A 273 -19.28 -5.13 -3.72
C PHE A 273 -19.08 -5.54 -2.26
N ASP A 274 -19.24 -4.63 -1.31
CA ASP A 274 -19.04 -4.86 0.13
C ASP A 274 -17.61 -5.35 0.46
N ILE A 275 -16.61 -4.93 -0.32
CA ILE A 275 -15.20 -5.19 -0.05
C ILE A 275 -14.63 -3.98 0.71
N PRO A 276 -14.02 -4.17 1.90
CA PRO A 276 -13.53 -3.06 2.72
C PRO A 276 -12.34 -2.37 2.05
N ALA A 277 -12.47 -1.06 1.80
CA ALA A 277 -11.48 -0.25 1.09
C ALA A 277 -11.34 1.15 1.69
N ILE A 278 -10.16 1.74 1.55
CA ILE A 278 -9.90 3.15 1.87
C ILE A 278 -9.14 3.83 0.74
N MET A 279 -9.26 5.15 0.67
CA MET A 279 -8.42 6.03 -0.13
C MET A 279 -7.39 6.69 0.78
N ILE A 280 -6.11 6.60 0.39
CA ILE A 280 -5.00 7.35 0.98
C ILE A 280 -4.71 8.51 0.05
N THR A 281 -4.88 9.76 0.51
CA THR A 281 -4.85 10.93 -0.36
C THR A 281 -4.29 12.17 0.33
N ASP A 282 -3.64 13.02 -0.42
CA ASP A 282 -3.30 14.37 0.00
C ASP A 282 -4.50 15.33 -0.01
N THR A 283 -5.67 14.82 -0.38
CA THR A 283 -6.97 15.49 -0.48
C THR A 283 -7.27 16.20 -1.80
N ALA A 284 -6.45 15.95 -2.84
CA ALA A 284 -6.73 16.34 -4.22
C ALA A 284 -7.13 17.84 -4.36
N PHE A 285 -8.19 18.13 -5.08
CA PHE A 285 -8.68 19.50 -5.36
C PHE A 285 -9.03 20.34 -4.10
N PHE A 286 -9.19 19.73 -2.93
CA PHE A 286 -9.33 20.47 -1.68
C PHE A 286 -8.01 21.14 -1.23
N ARG A 287 -6.87 20.64 -1.73
CA ARG A 287 -5.53 21.15 -1.42
C ARG A 287 -4.80 21.61 -2.66
N ASN A 288 -4.68 20.74 -3.65
CA ASN A 288 -3.91 20.95 -4.87
C ASN A 288 -4.73 21.73 -5.90
N LYS A 289 -4.44 23.01 -6.08
CA LYS A 289 -5.11 23.86 -7.08
C LYS A 289 -4.63 23.61 -8.51
N HIS A 290 -3.61 22.75 -8.68
CA HIS A 290 -3.11 22.30 -9.97
C HIS A 290 -3.84 21.05 -10.51
N TYR A 291 -4.74 20.46 -9.69
CA TYR A 291 -5.57 19.33 -10.06
C TYR A 291 -6.29 19.55 -11.38
N HIS A 292 -6.16 18.61 -12.34
CA HIS A 292 -6.72 18.67 -13.68
C HIS A 292 -6.29 19.93 -14.48
N THR A 293 -5.03 20.35 -14.34
CA THR A 293 -4.44 21.46 -15.10
C THR A 293 -3.07 21.10 -15.66
N GLN A 294 -2.52 21.96 -16.55
CA GLN A 294 -1.16 21.82 -17.08
C GLN A 294 -0.08 21.98 -15.99
N GLU A 295 -0.45 22.56 -14.86
CA GLU A 295 0.45 22.86 -13.75
C GLU A 295 0.63 21.68 -12.79
N ASP A 296 -0.10 20.55 -12.99
CA ASP A 296 0.15 19.31 -12.26
C ASP A 296 1.41 18.63 -12.77
N THR A 297 2.55 19.06 -12.23
CA THR A 297 3.90 18.69 -12.66
C THR A 297 4.75 18.15 -11.51
N VAL A 298 5.81 17.40 -11.83
CA VAL A 298 6.71 16.76 -10.85
C VAL A 298 7.32 17.77 -9.88
N GLU A 299 7.58 18.99 -10.33
CA GLU A 299 8.18 20.06 -9.54
C GLU A 299 7.28 20.55 -8.39
N LYS A 300 5.99 20.23 -8.45
CA LYS A 300 5.01 20.53 -7.39
C LYS A 300 4.97 19.48 -6.29
N LEU A 301 5.54 18.31 -6.53
CA LEU A 301 5.48 17.20 -5.59
C LEU A 301 6.54 17.31 -4.49
N ASN A 302 6.18 16.87 -3.30
CA ASN A 302 7.10 16.70 -2.18
C ASN A 302 7.49 15.21 -2.04
N LEU A 303 8.55 14.81 -2.72
CA LEU A 303 8.99 13.43 -2.78
C LEU A 303 9.36 12.84 -1.41
N ASN A 304 9.84 13.66 -0.47
CA ASN A 304 10.11 13.22 0.90
C ASN A 304 8.80 12.86 1.63
N LYS A 305 7.74 13.66 1.45
CA LYS A 305 6.44 13.36 2.04
C LYS A 305 5.76 12.16 1.36
N MET A 306 5.93 12.00 0.06
CA MET A 306 5.51 10.78 -0.63
C MET A 306 6.20 9.54 -0.04
N ALA A 307 7.51 9.61 0.21
CA ALA A 307 8.26 8.52 0.86
C ALA A 307 7.70 8.23 2.27
N ASP A 308 7.35 9.24 3.06
CA ASP A 308 6.71 9.07 4.36
C ASP A 308 5.36 8.33 4.26
N VAL A 309 4.53 8.64 3.25
CA VAL A 309 3.24 7.96 2.98
C VAL A 309 3.46 6.48 2.64
N ILE A 310 4.43 6.20 1.77
CA ILE A 310 4.79 4.83 1.36
C ILE A 310 5.29 4.03 2.56
N ASP A 311 6.18 4.58 3.37
CA ASP A 311 6.69 3.93 4.58
C ASP A 311 5.57 3.66 5.59
N GLY A 312 4.56 4.53 5.67
CA GLY A 312 3.35 4.32 6.46
C GLY A 312 2.57 3.10 5.99
N LEU A 313 2.37 2.96 4.68
CA LEU A 313 1.68 1.82 4.09
C LEU A 313 2.47 0.51 4.29
N VAL A 314 3.79 0.52 4.03
CA VAL A 314 4.68 -0.62 4.30
C VAL A 314 4.60 -1.06 5.76
N ASN A 315 4.72 -0.11 6.71
CA ASN A 315 4.64 -0.43 8.14
C ASN A 315 3.26 -0.96 8.57
N THR A 316 2.18 -0.54 7.88
CA THR A 316 0.83 -1.07 8.10
C THR A 316 0.75 -2.57 7.80
N LEU A 317 1.52 -3.05 6.84
CA LEU A 317 1.48 -4.43 6.36
C LEU A 317 2.50 -5.35 7.01
N LEU A 318 3.63 -4.82 7.49
CA LEU A 318 4.73 -5.61 8.07
C LEU A 318 4.66 -5.74 9.59
N LYS A 319 3.94 -4.86 10.30
CA LYS A 319 3.89 -4.82 11.78
C LYS A 319 2.64 -5.45 12.38
N ASP A 320 1.97 -6.31 11.64
CA ASP A 320 0.83 -7.11 12.15
C ASP A 320 1.25 -8.30 13.00
#